data_f34a90d1ce09b935a80e7d5fe4c8a58c
#
_entry.id   f34a90d1ce09b935a80e7d5fe4c8a58c
#
_cell.length_a   1.000
_cell.length_b   1.000
_cell.length_c   1.000
_cell.angle_alpha   90.00
_cell.angle_beta   90.00
_cell.angle_gamma   90.00
#
_symmetry.space_group_name_H-M   'P 1'
#
loop_
_entity.id
_entity.type
_entity.pdbx_description
1 polymer ?
#
loop_
_entity_poly.entity_id
_entity_poly.type
_entity_poly.pdbx_seq_one_letter_code
_entity_poly.pdbx_strand_id
1 'polypeptide(L)'
;MSIVFKKRNDKIYDEELMTVTERMVKQNPDIYTLWNIRREAFTNNDWDVNLLEEYYQIELRLTEDCLKQNPKSYWVWYQRIWIMNHLVKCDWKRELMLCTKYLNLDDRNCKLLMLLNFLFLLFTK
;
A
#
# COMPACT_ATOMS: atom_id res chain seq x y z
N MET A 1 0.91 4.75 19.19
CA MET A 1 0.83 6.02 18.41
C MET A 1 1.94 7.00 18.71
N SER A 2 2.22 7.27 19.99
CA SER A 2 3.27 8.25 20.36
C SER A 2 4.66 7.89 19.85
N ILE A 3 5.03 6.60 19.88
CA ILE A 3 6.35 6.15 19.39
C ILE A 3 6.46 6.35 17.87
N VAL A 4 5.37 6.16 17.13
CA VAL A 4 5.34 6.33 15.68
C VAL A 4 5.58 7.79 15.30
N PHE A 5 4.85 8.70 15.95
CA PHE A 5 5.00 10.14 15.66
C PHE A 5 6.36 10.68 16.10
N LYS A 6 6.88 10.17 17.21
CA LYS A 6 8.21 10.56 17.66
C LYS A 6 9.27 10.15 16.64
N LYS A 7 9.24 8.91 16.18
CA LYS A 7 10.15 8.41 15.16
C LYS A 7 10.02 9.20 13.85
N ARG A 8 8.78 9.51 13.45
CA ARG A 8 8.55 10.33 12.26
C ARG A 8 9.19 11.71 12.39
N ASN A 9 8.98 12.37 13.53
CA ASN A 9 9.56 13.70 13.78
C ASN A 9 11.08 13.67 13.77
N ASP A 10 11.68 12.60 14.29
CA ASP A 10 13.13 12.40 14.33
C ASP A 10 13.66 11.81 13.02
N LYS A 11 12.79 11.56 12.04
CA LYS A 11 13.11 10.95 10.74
C LYS A 11 13.80 9.59 10.88
N ILE A 12 13.34 8.81 11.84
CA ILE A 12 13.82 7.44 12.08
C ILE A 12 12.85 6.45 11.43
N TYR A 13 13.25 5.93 10.29
CA TYR A 13 12.43 4.96 9.51
C TYR A 13 13.08 3.59 9.61
N ASP A 14 12.87 2.94 10.75
CA ASP A 14 13.48 1.65 11.07
C ASP A 14 12.45 0.50 11.04
N GLU A 15 12.94 -0.71 11.31
CA GLU A 15 12.10 -1.91 11.34
C GLU A 15 10.97 -1.80 12.36
N GLU A 16 11.25 -1.20 13.53
CA GLU A 16 10.23 -1.03 14.57
C GLU A 16 9.08 -0.18 14.05
N LEU A 17 9.38 0.93 13.38
CA LEU A 17 8.36 1.79 12.77
C LEU A 17 7.50 1.00 11.78
N MET A 18 8.12 0.21 10.91
CA MET A 18 7.42 -0.59 9.91
C MET A 18 6.55 -1.66 10.56
N THR A 19 7.03 -2.31 11.61
CA THR A 19 6.28 -3.34 12.32
C THR A 19 5.07 -2.77 13.06
N VAL A 20 5.26 -1.66 13.76
CA VAL A 20 4.18 -1.03 14.54
C VAL A 20 3.10 -0.48 13.62
N THR A 21 3.48 0.26 12.58
CA THR A 21 2.50 0.81 11.63
C THR A 21 1.76 -0.29 10.87
N GLU A 22 2.42 -1.38 10.52
CA GLU A 22 1.78 -2.54 9.90
C GLU A 22 0.65 -3.08 10.78
N ARG A 23 0.94 -3.26 12.06
CA ARG A 23 -0.05 -3.76 13.01
C ARG A 23 -1.23 -2.82 13.15
N MET A 24 -0.95 -1.53 13.17
CA MET A 24 -1.99 -0.51 13.33
C MET A 24 -2.90 -0.41 12.10
N VAL A 25 -2.37 -0.46 10.88
CA VAL A 25 -3.19 -0.41 9.66
C VAL A 25 -4.01 -1.68 9.47
N LYS A 26 -3.54 -2.83 9.97
CA LYS A 26 -4.35 -4.05 9.96
C LYS A 26 -5.58 -3.92 10.84
N GLN A 27 -5.49 -3.17 11.94
CA GLN A 27 -6.63 -2.91 12.82
C GLN A 27 -7.58 -1.87 12.22
N ASN A 28 -7.04 -0.83 11.61
CA ASN A 28 -7.84 0.22 10.98
C ASN A 28 -7.12 0.77 9.75
N PRO A 29 -7.43 0.22 8.55
CA PRO A 29 -6.76 0.62 7.31
C PRO A 29 -7.18 2.00 6.80
N ASP A 30 -8.16 2.66 7.43
CA ASP A 30 -8.63 3.97 7.01
C ASP A 30 -7.89 5.13 7.67
N ILE A 31 -6.92 4.86 8.52
CA ILE A 31 -6.04 5.89 9.09
C ILE A 31 -4.97 6.24 8.05
N TYR A 32 -5.29 7.19 7.17
CA TYR A 32 -4.41 7.53 6.04
C TYR A 32 -3.03 8.03 6.47
N THR A 33 -2.92 8.65 7.65
CA THR A 33 -1.64 9.15 8.18
C THR A 33 -0.62 8.02 8.34
N LEU A 34 -1.07 6.83 8.74
CA LEU A 34 -0.19 5.67 8.87
C LEU A 34 0.37 5.23 7.52
N TRP A 35 -0.46 5.24 6.48
CA TRP A 35 0.00 4.95 5.13
C TRP A 35 1.00 6.00 4.63
N ASN A 36 0.75 7.27 4.94
CA ASN A 36 1.68 8.35 4.61
C ASN A 36 3.05 8.13 5.26
N ILE A 37 3.07 7.76 6.54
CA ILE A 37 4.30 7.47 7.28
C ILE A 37 5.06 6.30 6.62
N ARG A 38 4.35 5.26 6.23
CA ARG A 38 4.98 4.12 5.56
C ARG A 38 5.59 4.53 4.21
N ARG A 39 4.89 5.35 3.42
CA ARG A 39 5.45 5.89 2.17
C ARG A 39 6.69 6.76 2.43
N GLU A 40 6.68 7.57 3.48
CA GLU A 40 7.86 8.35 3.88
C GLU A 40 9.05 7.44 4.18
N ALA A 41 8.80 6.31 4.84
CA ALA A 41 9.84 5.33 5.13
C ALA A 41 10.46 4.76 3.85
N PHE A 42 9.63 4.43 2.86
CA PHE A 42 10.12 3.94 1.56
C PHE A 42 10.98 4.97 0.83
N THR A 43 10.70 6.26 1.03
CA THR A 43 11.39 7.34 0.33
C THR A 43 12.67 7.78 1.04
N ASN A 44 12.70 7.73 2.38
CA ASN A 44 13.77 8.34 3.20
C ASN A 44 14.58 7.33 4.02
N ASN A 45 14.63 6.08 3.59
CA ASN A 45 15.34 5.02 4.31
C ASN A 45 16.79 4.89 3.86
N ASP A 46 17.55 4.08 4.62
CA ASP A 46 18.92 3.68 4.31
C ASP A 46 19.01 2.23 3.82
N TRP A 47 17.89 1.66 3.38
CA TRP A 47 17.81 0.25 2.96
C TRP A 47 18.51 0.05 1.63
N ASP A 48 19.24 -1.06 1.50
CA ASP A 48 19.81 -1.44 0.21
C ASP A 48 18.69 -1.90 -0.75
N VAL A 49 19.04 -2.09 -2.02
CA VAL A 49 18.07 -2.44 -3.07
C VAL A 49 17.32 -3.73 -2.73
N ASN A 50 18.03 -4.73 -2.19
CA ASN A 50 17.41 -6.03 -1.88
C ASN A 50 16.42 -5.92 -0.72
N LEU A 51 16.79 -5.19 0.33
CA LEU A 51 15.92 -4.98 1.49
C LEU A 51 14.71 -4.14 1.11
N LEU A 52 14.90 -3.11 0.30
CA LEU A 52 13.82 -2.27 -0.20
C LEU A 52 12.80 -3.10 -0.98
N GLU A 53 13.27 -3.99 -1.86
CA GLU A 53 12.40 -4.87 -2.65
C GLU A 53 11.60 -5.81 -1.75
N GLU A 54 12.23 -6.35 -0.69
CA GLU A 54 11.53 -7.18 0.30
C GLU A 54 10.41 -6.40 0.98
N TYR A 55 10.67 -5.16 1.37
CA TYR A 55 9.65 -4.31 1.99
C TYR A 55 8.51 -3.98 1.02
N TYR A 56 8.80 -3.80 -0.27
CA TYR A 56 7.74 -3.62 -1.26
C TYR A 56 6.83 -4.85 -1.34
N GLN A 57 7.40 -6.05 -1.31
CA GLN A 57 6.62 -7.28 -1.34
C GLN A 57 5.78 -7.44 -0.07
N ILE A 58 6.33 -7.09 1.08
CA ILE A 58 5.60 -7.07 2.35
C ILE A 58 4.43 -6.11 2.26
N GLU A 59 4.64 -4.93 1.68
CA GLU A 59 3.60 -3.92 1.54
C GLU A 59 2.45 -4.41 0.65
N LEU A 60 2.75 -5.09 -0.44
CA LEU A 60 1.72 -5.67 -1.30
C LEU A 60 0.87 -6.70 -0.54
N ARG A 61 1.49 -7.56 0.26
CA ARG A 61 0.76 -8.53 1.07
C ARG A 61 -0.07 -7.86 2.16
N LEU A 62 0.49 -6.84 2.81
CA LEU A 62 -0.21 -6.08 3.84
C LEU A 62 -1.48 -5.44 3.28
N THR A 63 -1.38 -4.78 2.13
CA THR A 63 -2.54 -4.17 1.50
C THR A 63 -3.58 -5.21 1.06
N GLU A 64 -3.16 -6.36 0.57
CA GLU A 64 -4.08 -7.45 0.24
C GLU A 64 -4.85 -7.92 1.47
N ASP A 65 -4.16 -8.08 2.61
CA ASP A 65 -4.80 -8.48 3.87
C ASP A 65 -5.83 -7.43 4.32
N CYS A 66 -5.50 -6.16 4.19
CA CYS A 66 -6.42 -5.07 4.51
C CYS A 66 -7.65 -5.08 3.59
N LEU A 67 -7.47 -5.37 2.30
CA LEU A 67 -8.57 -5.42 1.33
C LEU A 67 -9.52 -6.60 1.59
N LYS A 68 -9.03 -7.70 2.15
CA LYS A 68 -9.90 -8.82 2.54
C LYS A 68 -10.90 -8.39 3.61
N GLN A 69 -10.51 -7.49 4.50
CA GLN A 69 -11.37 -6.95 5.55
C GLN A 69 -12.27 -5.83 5.03
N ASN A 70 -11.72 -4.95 4.20
CA ASN A 70 -12.46 -3.79 3.68
C ASN A 70 -12.01 -3.48 2.25
N PRO A 71 -12.64 -4.12 1.24
CA PRO A 71 -12.26 -3.92 -0.17
C PRO A 71 -12.61 -2.53 -0.71
N LYS A 72 -13.35 -1.72 0.05
CA LYS A 72 -13.72 -0.35 -0.35
C LYS A 72 -12.76 0.70 0.18
N SER A 73 -11.72 0.31 0.91
CA SER A 73 -10.79 1.27 1.50
C SER A 73 -9.96 1.95 0.41
N TYR A 74 -10.25 3.23 0.19
CA TYR A 74 -9.55 4.05 -0.82
C TYR A 74 -8.05 4.10 -0.56
N TRP A 75 -7.64 4.30 0.71
CA TRP A 75 -6.23 4.49 1.05
C TRP A 75 -5.40 3.22 0.87
N VAL A 76 -6.02 2.06 1.01
CA VAL A 76 -5.36 0.78 0.75
C VAL A 76 -5.08 0.63 -0.75
N TRP A 77 -6.08 0.91 -1.60
CA TRP A 77 -5.90 0.87 -3.04
C TRP A 77 -4.88 1.90 -3.52
N TYR A 78 -4.91 3.09 -2.94
CA TYR A 78 -3.92 4.14 -3.24
C TYR A 78 -2.50 3.66 -2.92
N GLN A 79 -2.32 3.01 -1.76
CA GLN A 79 -1.02 2.48 -1.34
C GLN A 79 -0.52 1.43 -2.32
N ARG A 80 -1.39 0.52 -2.79
CA ARG A 80 -1.01 -0.49 -3.76
C ARG A 80 -0.52 0.13 -5.06
N ILE A 81 -1.24 1.12 -5.58
CA ILE A 81 -0.83 1.80 -6.81
C ILE A 81 0.52 2.49 -6.63
N TRP A 82 0.71 3.13 -5.48
CA TRP A 82 1.97 3.80 -5.17
C TRP A 82 3.13 2.79 -5.18
N ILE A 83 2.96 1.64 -4.53
CA ILE A 83 3.98 0.57 -4.51
C ILE A 83 4.24 0.03 -5.92
N MET A 84 3.18 -0.22 -6.70
CA MET A 84 3.30 -0.76 -8.04
C MET A 84 4.11 0.16 -8.96
N ASN A 85 3.99 1.47 -8.78
CA ASN A 85 4.74 2.46 -9.55
C ASN A 85 6.22 2.50 -9.18
N HIS A 86 6.60 1.95 -8.02
CA HIS A 86 7.99 1.95 -7.55
C HIS A 86 8.69 0.63 -7.74
N LEU A 87 7.97 -0.44 -8.07
CA LEU A 87 8.54 -1.75 -8.32
C LEU A 87 9.30 -1.78 -9.65
N VAL A 88 10.46 -2.42 -9.67
CA VAL A 88 11.24 -2.63 -10.88
C VAL A 88 10.49 -3.56 -11.84
N LYS A 89 9.93 -4.64 -11.28
CA LYS A 89 9.09 -5.58 -12.03
C LYS A 89 7.70 -5.61 -11.39
N CYS A 90 6.71 -5.24 -12.18
CA CYS A 90 5.34 -5.09 -11.71
C CYS A 90 4.44 -6.08 -12.43
N ASP A 91 3.72 -6.91 -11.69
CA ASP A 91 2.74 -7.84 -12.27
C ASP A 91 1.38 -7.15 -12.40
N TRP A 92 1.24 -6.34 -13.44
CA TRP A 92 0.02 -5.60 -13.72
C TRP A 92 -1.17 -6.51 -14.01
N LYS A 93 -0.92 -7.68 -14.60
CA LYS A 93 -2.00 -8.65 -14.87
C LYS A 93 -2.62 -9.15 -13.58
N ARG A 94 -1.79 -9.53 -12.62
CA ARG A 94 -2.27 -9.97 -11.31
C ARG A 94 -3.05 -8.86 -10.61
N GLU A 95 -2.55 -7.64 -10.68
CA GLU A 95 -3.22 -6.49 -10.09
C GLU A 95 -4.58 -6.22 -10.73
N LEU A 96 -4.64 -6.29 -12.04
CA LEU A 96 -5.89 -6.13 -12.79
C LEU A 96 -6.89 -7.23 -12.43
N MET A 97 -6.44 -8.47 -12.28
CA MET A 97 -7.28 -9.59 -11.84
C MET A 97 -7.82 -9.35 -10.43
N LEU A 98 -7.00 -8.86 -9.53
CA LEU A 98 -7.39 -8.54 -8.17
C LEU A 98 -8.47 -7.46 -8.16
N CYS A 99 -8.28 -6.39 -8.91
CA CYS A 99 -9.27 -5.32 -9.04
C CYS A 99 -10.59 -5.84 -9.60
N THR A 100 -10.53 -6.67 -10.62
CA THR A 100 -11.71 -7.27 -11.24
C THR A 100 -12.47 -8.15 -10.25
N LYS A 101 -11.75 -8.94 -9.45
CA LYS A 101 -12.36 -9.77 -8.43
C LYS A 101 -13.17 -8.93 -7.44
N TYR A 102 -12.60 -7.85 -6.93
CA TYR A 102 -13.29 -7.00 -5.97
C TYR A 102 -14.42 -6.19 -6.61
N LEU A 103 -14.27 -5.80 -7.86
CA LEU A 103 -15.32 -5.11 -8.60
C LEU A 103 -16.54 -6.03 -8.81
N ASN A 104 -16.31 -7.30 -9.09
CA ASN A 104 -17.39 -8.29 -9.25
C ASN A 104 -18.14 -8.55 -7.94
N LEU A 105 -17.46 -8.40 -6.80
CA LEU A 105 -18.09 -8.53 -5.47
C LEU A 105 -18.93 -7.30 -5.13
N ASP A 106 -18.56 -6.13 -5.65
CA ASP A 106 -19.28 -4.89 -5.42
C ASP A 106 -19.11 -3.95 -6.61
N ASP A 107 -20.03 -4.04 -7.55
CA ASP A 107 -20.05 -3.25 -8.79
C ASP A 107 -20.32 -1.76 -8.54
N ARG A 108 -20.75 -1.39 -7.33
CA ARG A 108 -21.00 -0.01 -6.94
C ARG A 108 -19.78 0.68 -6.32
N ASN A 109 -18.65 -0.01 -6.26
CA ASN A 109 -17.44 0.56 -5.69
C ASN A 109 -16.78 1.54 -6.67
N CYS A 110 -17.23 2.79 -6.63
CA CYS A 110 -16.73 3.85 -7.51
C CYS A 110 -15.23 4.08 -7.33
N LYS A 111 -14.72 3.94 -6.10
CA LYS A 111 -13.29 4.08 -5.81
C LYS A 111 -12.48 3.02 -6.53
N LEU A 112 -12.96 1.78 -6.50
CA LEU A 112 -12.30 0.68 -7.20
C LEU A 112 -12.33 0.89 -8.72
N LEU A 113 -13.46 1.38 -9.26
CA LEU A 113 -13.57 1.71 -10.68
C LEU A 113 -12.55 2.76 -11.10
N MET A 114 -12.40 3.82 -10.30
CA MET A 114 -11.41 4.86 -10.56
C MET A 114 -9.99 4.29 -10.59
N LEU A 115 -9.66 3.44 -9.63
CA LEU A 115 -8.35 2.82 -9.54
C LEU A 115 -8.11 1.85 -10.69
N LEU A 116 -9.12 1.10 -11.09
CA LEU A 116 -9.06 0.18 -12.23
C LEU A 116 -8.78 0.96 -13.52
N ASN A 117 -9.45 2.08 -13.74
CA ASN A 117 -9.20 2.95 -14.88
C ASN A 117 -7.76 3.49 -14.86
N PHE A 118 -7.27 3.88 -13.71
CA PHE A 118 -5.89 4.35 -13.55
C PHE A 118 -4.89 3.25 -13.90
N LEU A 119 -5.10 2.03 -13.42
CA LEU A 119 -4.28 0.87 -13.73
C LEU A 119 -4.31 0.55 -15.22
N PHE A 120 -5.49 0.62 -15.84
CA PHE A 120 -5.63 0.40 -17.27
C PHE A 120 -4.79 1.39 -18.09
N LEU A 121 -4.82 2.67 -17.71
CA LEU A 121 -4.00 3.69 -18.37
C LEU A 121 -2.50 3.42 -18.22
N LEU A 122 -2.07 2.97 -17.05
CA LEU A 122 -0.67 2.61 -16.81
C LEU A 122 -0.27 1.38 -17.61
N PHE A 123 -1.15 0.38 -17.69
CA PHE A 123 -0.88 -0.88 -18.41
C PHE A 123 -0.76 -0.67 -19.91
N THR A 124 -1.51 0.27 -20.47
CA THR A 124 -1.51 0.54 -21.91
C THR A 124 -0.38 1.46 -22.37
N LYS A 125 0.37 2.03 -21.43
CA LYS A 125 1.57 2.80 -21.76
C LYS A 125 2.74 1.89 -22.07
#